data_42a7ae69dde2a7e25c54202b2c4532a0
#
_entry.id   42a7ae69dde2a7e25c54202b2c4532a0
#
_cell.length_a   1.000
_cell.length_b   1.000
_cell.length_c   1.000
_cell.angle_alpha   90.00
_cell.angle_beta   90.00
_cell.angle_gamma   90.00
#
_symmetry.space_group_name_H-M   'P 1'
#
loop_
_entity.id
_entity.type
_entity.pdbx_description
1 polymer ?
#
loop_
_entity_poly.entity_id
_entity_poly.type
_entity_poly.pdbx_seq_one_letter_code
_entity_poly.pdbx_strand_id
1 'polypeptide(L)'
;MSLEKAVSSAYAAGCRLVFASGAELAAPEDMRVFRCADAHTAVYAALGASLAGRRVLVALGEAVELPDSRVTGGVAVLMPGAGGDFAGLREAFAASESGDAVVALAPDADYAAEADSPETGRYHKQPERFVADCAREEMCPGCPYRGVYYAAAKLWLRTIGDGGCSLLGGKRPFLALDAAWGRGTAAAALAGFTAAMPESVRDTAAVTGAAELTEGALRLLSETGGTLVIVDEKKGGGDPAGLCRRCGLEPVELEANDVNGIEAALRAESTGARAVIVRGECALLHRGGAGRTYETDPNRCRRCGACGRLGCPAISGRSPVIDAAKCAGCGMCAAVCKCSAIRERA
;
A
#
# COMPACT_ATOMS: atom_id res chain seq x y z
N MET A 1 3.05 -34.25 -8.13
CA MET A 1 1.70 -34.87 -8.20
C MET A 1 0.70 -34.23 -7.25
N SER A 2 1.00 -33.97 -5.99
CA SER A 2 0.05 -33.35 -5.03
C SER A 2 -0.20 -31.86 -5.31
N LEU A 3 0.83 -31.07 -5.54
CA LEU A 3 0.71 -29.64 -5.82
C LEU A 3 -0.07 -29.35 -7.12
N GLU A 4 0.08 -30.20 -8.14
CA GLU A 4 -0.67 -30.10 -9.39
C GLU A 4 -2.18 -30.31 -9.19
N LYS A 5 -2.58 -31.24 -8.30
CA LYS A 5 -3.98 -31.44 -7.94
C LYS A 5 -4.56 -30.21 -7.23
N ALA A 6 -3.79 -29.61 -6.29
CA ALA A 6 -4.22 -28.40 -5.59
C ALA A 6 -4.39 -27.23 -6.57
N VAL A 7 -3.48 -27.05 -7.50
CA VAL A 7 -3.57 -26.00 -8.54
C VAL A 7 -4.77 -26.24 -9.45
N SER A 8 -5.02 -27.47 -9.87
CA SER A 8 -6.20 -27.83 -10.68
C SER A 8 -7.51 -27.60 -9.92
N SER A 9 -7.57 -27.97 -8.65
CA SER A 9 -8.76 -27.71 -7.79
C SER A 9 -8.96 -26.21 -7.59
N ALA A 10 -7.90 -25.42 -7.37
CA ALA A 10 -8.00 -23.97 -7.27
C ALA A 10 -8.50 -23.33 -8.57
N TYR A 11 -8.00 -23.80 -9.71
CA TYR A 11 -8.47 -23.36 -11.03
C TYR A 11 -9.97 -23.63 -11.22
N ALA A 12 -10.41 -24.84 -10.94
CA ALA A 12 -11.83 -25.23 -11.00
C ALA A 12 -12.69 -24.42 -10.01
N ALA A 13 -12.11 -23.98 -8.88
CA ALA A 13 -12.75 -23.07 -7.93
C ALA A 13 -12.76 -21.59 -8.37
N GLY A 14 -12.34 -21.27 -9.59
CA GLY A 14 -12.35 -19.90 -10.15
C GLY A 14 -11.11 -19.06 -9.82
N CYS A 15 -10.08 -19.65 -9.22
CA CYS A 15 -8.78 -18.96 -9.02
C CYS A 15 -8.03 -18.80 -10.36
N ARG A 16 -7.51 -17.62 -10.61
CA ARG A 16 -6.74 -17.31 -11.83
C ARG A 16 -5.39 -16.64 -11.52
N LEU A 17 -5.07 -16.50 -10.24
CA LEU A 17 -3.84 -15.86 -9.77
C LEU A 17 -3.16 -16.75 -8.75
N VAL A 18 -1.87 -16.97 -8.94
CA VAL A 18 -1.00 -17.68 -7.99
C VAL A 18 0.23 -16.85 -7.70
N PHE A 19 0.57 -16.70 -6.43
CA PHE A 19 1.85 -16.17 -5.99
C PHE A 19 2.66 -17.31 -5.36
N ALA A 20 3.81 -17.62 -5.92
CA ALA A 20 4.62 -18.76 -5.52
C ALA A 20 6.00 -18.33 -5.03
N SER A 21 6.44 -18.89 -3.90
CA SER A 21 7.80 -18.73 -3.39
C SER A 21 8.38 -20.07 -2.95
N GLY A 22 9.54 -20.45 -3.48
CA GLY A 22 10.18 -21.72 -3.16
C GLY A 22 9.41 -22.96 -3.61
N ALA A 23 8.34 -22.82 -4.40
CA ALA A 23 7.51 -23.90 -4.90
C ALA A 23 7.49 -23.87 -6.44
N GLU A 24 7.77 -25.01 -7.07
CA GLU A 24 7.60 -25.19 -8.49
C GLU A 24 6.23 -25.77 -8.78
N LEU A 25 5.47 -25.14 -9.66
CA LEU A 25 4.14 -25.59 -10.03
C LEU A 25 3.88 -25.39 -11.52
N ALA A 26 3.12 -26.29 -12.11
CA ALA A 26 2.49 -26.14 -13.41
C ALA A 26 1.06 -25.62 -13.20
N ALA A 27 0.63 -24.71 -14.06
CA ALA A 27 -0.70 -24.12 -13.99
C ALA A 27 -1.34 -24.10 -15.39
N PRO A 28 -2.68 -24.09 -15.50
CA PRO A 28 -3.39 -23.85 -16.74
C PRO A 28 -2.97 -22.54 -17.42
N GLU A 29 -3.09 -22.47 -18.74
CA GLU A 29 -2.55 -21.38 -19.57
C GLU A 29 -3.13 -19.99 -19.19
N ASP A 30 -4.39 -19.93 -18.77
CA ASP A 30 -5.06 -18.69 -18.35
C ASP A 30 -4.94 -18.39 -16.84
N MET A 31 -4.20 -19.22 -16.09
CA MET A 31 -3.88 -19.00 -14.69
C MET A 31 -2.48 -18.35 -14.58
N ARG A 32 -2.45 -17.11 -14.17
CA ARG A 32 -1.20 -16.34 -14.05
C ARG A 32 -0.43 -16.71 -12.78
N VAL A 33 0.81 -17.10 -12.94
CA VAL A 33 1.71 -17.46 -11.83
C VAL A 33 2.81 -16.41 -11.71
N PHE A 34 2.87 -15.78 -10.55
CA PHE A 34 3.93 -14.84 -10.18
C PHE A 34 4.93 -15.52 -9.25
N ARG A 35 6.21 -15.53 -9.63
CA ARG A 35 7.28 -16.08 -8.80
C ARG A 35 7.83 -14.99 -7.88
N CYS A 36 7.59 -15.16 -6.60
CA CYS A 36 8.02 -14.22 -5.55
C CYS A 36 9.38 -14.66 -4.99
N ALA A 37 10.20 -13.67 -4.64
CA ALA A 37 11.53 -13.92 -4.08
C ALA A 37 11.47 -14.55 -2.68
N ASP A 38 10.39 -14.28 -1.93
CA ASP A 38 10.19 -14.74 -0.56
C ASP A 38 8.71 -14.94 -0.25
N ALA A 39 8.44 -15.69 0.82
CA ALA A 39 7.09 -16.01 1.25
C ALA A 39 6.29 -14.77 1.70
N HIS A 40 6.95 -13.79 2.34
CA HIS A 40 6.33 -12.52 2.75
C HIS A 40 5.76 -11.78 1.52
N THR A 41 6.57 -11.62 0.48
CA THR A 41 6.12 -10.99 -0.77
C THR A 41 4.92 -11.74 -1.36
N ALA A 42 4.93 -13.08 -1.39
CA ALA A 42 3.85 -13.88 -1.95
C ALA A 42 2.52 -13.71 -1.18
N VAL A 43 2.58 -13.78 0.15
CA VAL A 43 1.40 -13.68 1.01
C VAL A 43 0.77 -12.27 0.93
N TYR A 44 1.56 -11.22 1.02
CA TYR A 44 1.02 -9.86 0.96
C TYR A 44 0.58 -9.43 -0.44
N ALA A 45 1.17 -9.97 -1.49
CA ALA A 45 0.62 -9.84 -2.84
C ALA A 45 -0.76 -10.51 -2.95
N ALA A 46 -0.94 -11.69 -2.37
CA ALA A 46 -2.24 -12.35 -2.36
C ALA A 46 -3.29 -11.54 -1.59
N LEU A 47 -2.93 -10.96 -0.43
CA LEU A 47 -3.81 -10.05 0.31
C LEU A 47 -4.20 -8.83 -0.54
N GLY A 48 -3.23 -8.23 -1.23
CA GLY A 48 -3.50 -7.14 -2.17
C GLY A 48 -4.45 -7.55 -3.30
N ALA A 49 -4.24 -8.71 -3.91
CA ALA A 49 -5.13 -9.23 -4.96
C ALA A 49 -6.54 -9.54 -4.42
N SER A 50 -6.65 -9.97 -3.17
CA SER A 50 -7.96 -10.22 -2.54
C SER A 50 -8.79 -8.94 -2.37
N LEU A 51 -8.16 -7.77 -2.21
CA LEU A 51 -8.86 -6.47 -2.20
C LEU A 51 -9.62 -6.20 -3.50
N ALA A 52 -9.16 -6.78 -4.61
CA ALA A 52 -9.87 -6.72 -5.89
C ALA A 52 -11.03 -7.74 -5.99
N GLY A 53 -11.35 -8.44 -4.89
CA GLY A 53 -12.41 -9.46 -4.85
C GLY A 53 -12.03 -10.75 -5.59
N ARG A 54 -10.75 -11.06 -5.77
CA ARG A 54 -10.30 -12.27 -6.47
C ARG A 54 -9.97 -13.39 -5.49
N ARG A 55 -10.24 -14.63 -5.92
CA ARG A 55 -9.67 -15.84 -5.30
C ARG A 55 -8.22 -15.98 -5.70
N VAL A 56 -7.35 -16.17 -4.74
CA VAL A 56 -5.90 -16.19 -4.93
C VAL A 56 -5.30 -17.39 -4.22
N LEU A 57 -4.45 -18.11 -4.95
CA LEU A 57 -3.66 -19.19 -4.39
C LEU A 57 -2.25 -18.69 -4.09
N VAL A 58 -1.73 -19.04 -2.91
CA VAL A 58 -0.31 -18.88 -2.56
C VAL A 58 0.30 -20.26 -2.46
N ALA A 59 1.47 -20.48 -3.04
CA ALA A 59 2.21 -21.73 -2.94
C ALA A 59 3.60 -21.47 -2.35
N LEU A 60 3.86 -22.01 -1.18
CA LEU A 60 5.11 -21.80 -0.43
C LEU A 60 5.89 -23.10 -0.28
N GLY A 61 7.21 -23.00 -0.48
CA GLY A 61 8.13 -24.11 -0.22
C GLY A 61 8.50 -24.29 1.26
N GLU A 62 8.09 -23.36 2.11
CA GLU A 62 8.37 -23.35 3.54
C GLU A 62 7.13 -22.97 4.36
N ALA A 63 7.11 -23.36 5.63
CA ALA A 63 6.08 -22.95 6.55
C ALA A 63 6.36 -21.54 7.08
N VAL A 64 5.33 -20.69 7.10
CA VAL A 64 5.42 -19.32 7.62
C VAL A 64 4.23 -19.03 8.52
N GLU A 65 4.39 -18.05 9.40
CA GLU A 65 3.27 -17.49 10.15
C GLU A 65 2.43 -16.61 9.22
N LEU A 66 1.15 -16.92 9.12
CA LEU A 66 0.22 -16.16 8.29
C LEU A 66 -0.34 -14.96 9.07
N PRO A 67 -0.55 -13.82 8.40
CA PRO A 67 -1.12 -12.65 9.05
C PRO A 67 -2.60 -12.93 9.44
N ASP A 68 -2.97 -12.48 10.62
CA ASP A 68 -4.37 -12.34 11.02
C ASP A 68 -4.95 -11.12 10.31
N SER A 69 -5.40 -11.31 9.09
CA SER A 69 -5.79 -10.23 8.19
C SER A 69 -7.12 -10.54 7.52
N ARG A 70 -7.96 -9.52 7.48
CA ARG A 70 -9.21 -9.58 6.72
C ARG A 70 -8.94 -9.65 5.22
N VAL A 71 -9.71 -10.47 4.54
CA VAL A 71 -9.68 -10.63 3.09
C VAL A 71 -11.02 -10.23 2.48
N THR A 72 -10.99 -9.72 1.26
CA THR A 72 -12.22 -9.39 0.51
C THR A 72 -12.56 -10.50 -0.48
N GLY A 73 -11.57 -11.00 -1.20
CA GLY A 73 -11.63 -12.25 -1.97
C GLY A 73 -10.95 -13.39 -1.21
N GLY A 74 -11.22 -14.64 -1.58
CA GLY A 74 -10.66 -15.80 -0.90
C GLY A 74 -9.15 -15.94 -1.09
N VAL A 75 -8.41 -16.19 0.00
CA VAL A 75 -6.97 -16.45 -0.03
C VAL A 75 -6.68 -17.82 0.58
N ALA A 76 -6.14 -18.72 -0.23
CA ALA A 76 -5.69 -20.04 0.20
C ALA A 76 -4.17 -20.15 0.08
N VAL A 77 -3.51 -20.63 1.12
CA VAL A 77 -2.04 -20.76 1.18
C VAL A 77 -1.65 -22.21 1.34
N LEU A 78 -1.03 -22.76 0.32
CA LEU A 78 -0.40 -24.09 0.37
C LEU A 78 0.99 -23.95 0.97
N MET A 79 1.22 -24.59 2.12
CA MET A 79 2.52 -24.57 2.78
C MET A 79 2.79 -25.88 3.55
N PRO A 80 4.05 -26.33 3.68
CA PRO A 80 4.41 -27.50 4.46
C PRO A 80 3.95 -27.38 5.91
N GLY A 81 3.46 -28.49 6.47
CA GLY A 81 3.04 -28.55 7.88
C GLY A 81 1.73 -27.85 8.21
N ALA A 82 1.05 -27.27 7.23
CA ALA A 82 -0.31 -26.78 7.43
C ALA A 82 -1.29 -27.95 7.58
N GLY A 83 -2.26 -27.82 8.48
CA GLY A 83 -3.36 -28.75 8.65
C GLY A 83 -4.66 -28.01 8.35
N GLY A 84 -5.36 -28.41 7.29
CA GLY A 84 -6.69 -27.90 6.99
C GLY A 84 -7.51 -29.04 6.39
N ASP A 85 -8.59 -29.43 7.06
CA ASP A 85 -9.49 -30.50 6.59
C ASP A 85 -10.52 -29.92 5.61
N PHE A 86 -10.06 -29.58 4.40
CA PHE A 86 -10.93 -29.15 3.31
C PHE A 86 -10.95 -30.21 2.22
N ALA A 87 -12.13 -30.57 1.73
CA ALA A 87 -12.27 -31.52 0.65
C ALA A 87 -11.72 -30.98 -0.69
N GLY A 88 -11.75 -29.67 -0.90
CA GLY A 88 -11.24 -29.02 -2.10
C GLY A 88 -10.98 -27.53 -1.92
N LEU A 89 -10.36 -26.90 -2.93
CA LEU A 89 -9.99 -25.47 -2.86
C LEU A 89 -11.22 -24.55 -2.92
N ARG A 90 -12.35 -25.00 -3.49
CA ARG A 90 -13.62 -24.24 -3.47
C ARG A 90 -14.13 -24.03 -2.05
N GLU A 91 -14.10 -25.10 -1.24
CA GLU A 91 -14.48 -25.03 0.16
C GLU A 91 -13.51 -24.14 0.96
N ALA A 92 -12.20 -24.27 0.73
CA ALA A 92 -11.21 -23.44 1.35
C ALA A 92 -11.37 -21.94 1.00
N PHE A 93 -11.62 -21.60 -0.26
CA PHE A 93 -11.90 -20.21 -0.65
C PHE A 93 -13.22 -19.70 -0.04
N ALA A 94 -14.27 -20.52 -0.01
CA ALA A 94 -15.52 -20.14 0.63
C ALA A 94 -15.35 -19.89 2.14
N ALA A 95 -14.55 -20.72 2.81
CA ALA A 95 -14.20 -20.53 4.22
C ALA A 95 -13.39 -19.25 4.44
N SER A 96 -12.42 -18.96 3.58
CA SER A 96 -11.65 -17.72 3.60
C SER A 96 -12.56 -16.49 3.41
N GLU A 97 -13.44 -16.51 2.41
CA GLU A 97 -14.38 -15.44 2.08
C GLU A 97 -15.39 -15.19 3.20
N SER A 98 -15.95 -16.25 3.82
CA SER A 98 -16.92 -16.12 4.89
C SER A 98 -16.30 -15.80 6.25
N GLY A 99 -15.08 -16.29 6.50
CA GLY A 99 -14.33 -16.06 7.73
C GLY A 99 -13.52 -14.78 7.74
N ASP A 100 -13.46 -14.04 6.61
CA ASP A 100 -12.60 -12.86 6.43
C ASP A 100 -11.11 -13.13 6.77
N ALA A 101 -10.61 -14.35 6.48
CA ALA A 101 -9.29 -14.78 6.91
C ALA A 101 -8.54 -15.58 5.83
N VAL A 102 -7.22 -15.59 5.93
CA VAL A 102 -6.36 -16.45 5.12
C VAL A 102 -6.50 -17.89 5.59
N VAL A 103 -6.62 -18.83 4.66
CA VAL A 103 -6.75 -20.26 4.97
C VAL A 103 -5.46 -20.99 4.59
N ALA A 104 -4.87 -21.71 5.55
CA ALA A 104 -3.67 -22.53 5.34
C ALA A 104 -4.05 -23.97 4.97
N LEU A 105 -3.34 -24.56 4.01
CA LEU A 105 -3.61 -25.86 3.43
C LEU A 105 -2.30 -26.65 3.28
N ALA A 106 -2.38 -27.98 3.49
CA ALA A 106 -1.28 -28.87 3.20
C ALA A 106 -1.11 -29.04 1.67
N PRO A 107 0.10 -28.90 1.12
CA PRO A 107 0.31 -29.01 -0.32
C PRO A 107 0.18 -30.43 -0.85
N ASP A 108 0.25 -31.44 0.02
CA ASP A 108 0.20 -32.87 -0.28
C ASP A 108 -1.14 -33.54 0.05
N ALA A 109 -2.13 -32.79 0.46
CA ALA A 109 -3.48 -33.31 0.68
C ALA A 109 -4.12 -33.81 -0.62
N ASP A 110 -5.03 -34.78 -0.49
CA ASP A 110 -5.75 -35.36 -1.64
C ASP A 110 -7.02 -34.55 -1.92
N TYR A 111 -6.83 -33.39 -2.56
CA TYR A 111 -7.94 -32.52 -2.93
C TYR A 111 -8.83 -33.17 -3.99
N ALA A 112 -10.15 -33.10 -3.75
CA ALA A 112 -11.14 -33.62 -4.69
C ALA A 112 -11.07 -32.90 -6.04
N ALA A 113 -11.28 -33.65 -7.11
CA ALA A 113 -11.50 -33.06 -8.42
C ALA A 113 -12.83 -32.28 -8.41
N GLU A 114 -12.78 -31.02 -8.78
CA GLU A 114 -13.94 -30.15 -8.81
C GLU A 114 -14.35 -29.86 -10.25
N ALA A 115 -15.65 -29.68 -10.50
CA ALA A 115 -16.13 -29.21 -11.78
C ALA A 115 -15.76 -27.74 -11.96
N ASP A 116 -15.35 -27.35 -13.17
CA ASP A 116 -15.01 -25.97 -13.50
C ASP A 116 -16.15 -25.01 -13.15
N SER A 117 -15.82 -23.93 -12.47
CA SER A 117 -16.77 -22.87 -12.18
C SER A 117 -16.64 -21.77 -13.22
N PRO A 118 -17.74 -21.41 -13.92
CA PRO A 118 -17.72 -20.23 -14.77
C PRO A 118 -17.61 -18.93 -13.97
N GLU A 119 -17.85 -18.98 -12.66
CA GLU A 119 -17.71 -17.82 -11.78
C GLU A 119 -16.23 -17.56 -11.52
N THR A 120 -15.72 -16.52 -12.12
CA THR A 120 -14.36 -16.01 -11.90
C THR A 120 -14.24 -15.31 -10.55
N GLY A 121 -14.62 -15.97 -9.46
CA GLY A 121 -14.39 -15.57 -8.07
C GLY A 121 -14.39 -14.06 -7.81
N ARG A 122 -15.40 -13.34 -8.27
CA ARG A 122 -15.64 -11.95 -7.82
C ARG A 122 -16.53 -12.02 -6.60
N TYR A 123 -15.91 -11.91 -5.45
CA TYR A 123 -16.64 -11.70 -4.22
C TYR A 123 -16.99 -10.21 -4.09
N HIS A 124 -18.30 -9.91 -4.00
CA HIS A 124 -18.79 -8.52 -3.98
C HIS A 124 -18.99 -7.97 -2.57
N LYS A 125 -18.32 -8.53 -1.56
CA LYS A 125 -18.33 -7.90 -0.25
C LYS A 125 -17.69 -6.52 -0.38
N GLN A 126 -18.44 -5.47 -0.07
CA GLN A 126 -17.83 -4.14 -0.01
C GLN A 126 -16.80 -4.16 1.12
N PRO A 127 -15.55 -3.79 0.85
CA PRO A 127 -14.56 -3.72 1.91
C PRO A 127 -15.07 -2.77 2.99
N GLU A 128 -15.02 -3.21 4.25
CA GLU A 128 -15.26 -2.32 5.36
C GLU A 128 -14.27 -1.16 5.28
N ARG A 129 -14.73 0.04 5.61
CA ARG A 129 -13.86 1.21 5.61
C ARG A 129 -12.65 0.93 6.50
N PHE A 130 -11.45 1.11 5.96
CA PHE A 130 -10.22 0.95 6.71
C PHE A 130 -10.20 1.90 7.92
N VAL A 131 -10.02 1.34 9.10
CA VAL A 131 -9.84 2.08 10.35
C VAL A 131 -8.39 1.91 10.78
N ALA A 132 -7.63 3.01 10.76
CA ALA A 132 -6.24 3.00 11.16
C ALA A 132 -6.12 2.76 12.68
N ASP A 133 -5.61 1.60 13.07
CA ASP A 133 -5.21 1.32 14.45
C ASP A 133 -3.74 1.70 14.64
N CYS A 134 -3.51 2.86 15.24
CA CYS A 134 -2.18 3.33 15.58
C CYS A 134 -2.21 4.18 16.86
N ALA A 135 -1.14 4.06 17.64
CA ALA A 135 -1.01 4.73 18.94
C ALA A 135 -0.96 6.27 18.87
N ARG A 136 -0.80 6.83 17.66
CA ARG A 136 -0.76 8.28 17.45
C ARG A 136 -2.04 8.77 16.80
N GLU A 137 -2.50 9.94 17.23
CA GLU A 137 -3.73 10.54 16.69
C GLU A 137 -3.49 11.40 15.45
N GLU A 138 -2.30 11.99 15.32
CA GLU A 138 -1.98 12.92 14.23
C GLU A 138 -0.51 12.86 13.80
N MET A 139 -0.23 13.32 12.59
CA MET A 139 1.13 13.48 12.08
C MET A 139 1.82 14.66 12.74
N CYS A 140 3.14 14.53 12.98
CA CYS A 140 3.97 15.64 13.46
C CYS A 140 3.91 16.87 12.54
N PRO A 141 4.11 18.09 13.05
CA PRO A 141 4.46 19.22 12.21
C PRO A 141 5.70 18.88 11.37
N GLY A 142 5.69 19.17 10.06
CA GLY A 142 6.80 18.84 9.17
C GLY A 142 6.93 17.36 8.77
N CYS A 143 5.99 16.48 9.14
CA CYS A 143 6.05 15.07 8.78
C CYS A 143 6.07 14.87 7.25
N PRO A 144 7.04 14.11 6.69
CA PRO A 144 7.17 13.93 5.24
C PRO A 144 5.98 13.18 4.60
N TYR A 145 5.28 12.33 5.34
CA TYR A 145 4.06 11.68 4.86
C TYR A 145 2.90 12.64 4.59
N ARG A 146 2.92 13.83 5.17
CA ARG A 146 1.81 14.79 5.13
C ARG A 146 1.46 15.25 3.72
N GLY A 147 2.46 15.65 2.94
CA GLY A 147 2.29 16.07 1.54
C GLY A 147 1.77 14.94 0.66
N VAL A 148 2.24 13.71 0.89
CA VAL A 148 1.82 12.50 0.17
C VAL A 148 0.33 12.23 0.38
N TYR A 149 -0.12 12.12 1.62
CA TYR A 149 -1.53 11.82 1.90
C TYR A 149 -2.48 12.97 1.58
N TYR A 150 -1.99 14.22 1.66
CA TYR A 150 -2.75 15.36 1.15
C TYR A 150 -3.00 15.25 -0.36
N ALA A 151 -1.98 14.89 -1.12
CA ALA A 151 -2.09 14.72 -2.57
C ALA A 151 -2.95 13.50 -2.93
N ALA A 152 -2.74 12.36 -2.28
CA ALA A 152 -3.53 11.14 -2.50
C ALA A 152 -5.02 11.37 -2.22
N ALA A 153 -5.37 12.00 -1.09
CA ALA A 153 -6.74 12.35 -0.74
C ALA A 153 -7.38 13.32 -1.75
N LYS A 154 -6.61 14.30 -2.22
CA LYS A 154 -7.08 15.29 -3.20
C LYS A 154 -7.36 14.67 -4.57
N LEU A 155 -6.58 13.66 -4.95
CA LEU A 155 -6.69 12.93 -6.22
C LEU A 155 -7.66 11.75 -6.14
N TRP A 156 -8.23 11.45 -4.97
CA TRP A 156 -9.10 10.30 -4.75
C TRP A 156 -8.45 8.96 -5.14
N LEU A 157 -7.14 8.85 -4.95
CA LEU A 157 -6.43 7.61 -5.23
C LEU A 157 -6.83 6.53 -4.23
N ARG A 158 -6.99 5.31 -4.72
CA ARG A 158 -6.97 4.13 -3.86
C ARG A 158 -5.56 3.98 -3.32
N THR A 159 -5.43 3.93 -2.00
CA THR A 159 -4.10 3.95 -1.38
C THR A 159 -3.93 2.80 -0.41
N ILE A 160 -2.86 2.04 -0.62
CA ILE A 160 -2.42 0.95 0.27
C ILE A 160 -1.25 1.49 1.09
N GLY A 161 -1.34 1.37 2.41
CA GLY A 161 -0.31 1.85 3.33
C GLY A 161 0.49 0.73 4.00
N ASP A 162 1.56 1.14 4.63
CA ASP A 162 2.33 0.31 5.56
C ASP A 162 1.94 0.56 7.02
N GLY A 163 2.53 -0.19 7.93
CA GLY A 163 2.49 0.06 9.36
C GLY A 163 3.17 1.36 9.77
N GLY A 164 3.12 1.68 11.05
CA GLY A 164 3.79 2.85 11.63
C GLY A 164 3.17 4.19 11.25
N CYS A 165 3.99 5.18 10.87
CA CYS A 165 3.52 6.54 10.54
C CYS A 165 2.63 6.58 9.28
N SER A 166 2.74 5.61 8.39
CA SER A 166 1.90 5.48 7.21
C SER A 166 0.41 5.34 7.57
N LEU A 167 0.08 4.62 8.66
CA LEU A 167 -1.29 4.44 9.14
C LEU A 167 -2.03 5.76 9.43
N LEU A 168 -1.30 6.84 9.75
CA LEU A 168 -1.89 8.15 9.98
C LEU A 168 -2.54 8.76 8.73
N GLY A 169 -2.24 8.25 7.54
CA GLY A 169 -2.95 8.57 6.32
C GLY A 169 -4.42 8.11 6.30
N GLY A 170 -4.77 7.10 7.10
CA GLY A 170 -6.14 6.63 7.31
C GLY A 170 -6.95 7.48 8.29
N LYS A 171 -6.29 8.39 9.04
CA LYS A 171 -6.98 9.29 9.99
C LYS A 171 -7.35 10.63 9.33
N ARG A 172 -8.25 11.36 10.00
CA ARG A 172 -8.60 12.72 9.58
C ARG A 172 -7.37 13.64 9.64
N PRO A 173 -7.26 14.60 8.75
CA PRO A 173 -8.22 14.99 7.69
C PRO A 173 -8.09 14.19 6.40
N PHE A 174 -7.09 13.30 6.24
CA PHE A 174 -6.78 12.64 4.98
C PHE A 174 -7.81 11.59 4.60
N LEU A 175 -8.04 10.59 5.47
CA LEU A 175 -8.89 9.43 5.21
C LEU A 175 -8.54 8.76 3.86
N ALA A 176 -7.24 8.69 3.57
CA ALA A 176 -6.70 8.34 2.27
C ALA A 176 -6.22 6.88 2.17
N LEU A 177 -6.31 6.08 3.24
CA LEU A 177 -5.97 4.67 3.18
C LEU A 177 -7.21 3.80 3.00
N ASP A 178 -7.12 2.87 2.06
CA ASP A 178 -8.12 1.82 1.82
C ASP A 178 -7.72 0.51 2.50
N ALA A 179 -6.42 0.26 2.65
CA ALA A 179 -5.88 -0.91 3.34
C ALA A 179 -4.47 -0.66 3.88
N ALA A 180 -4.10 -1.37 4.93
CA ALA A 180 -2.73 -1.51 5.40
C ALA A 180 -2.64 -2.78 6.26
N TRP A 181 -1.48 -3.44 6.25
CA TRP A 181 -1.26 -4.63 7.08
C TRP A 181 -0.11 -4.40 8.06
N GLY A 182 1.09 -4.71 7.72
CA GLY A 182 2.26 -4.54 8.56
C GLY A 182 3.29 -3.62 7.91
N ARG A 183 4.49 -3.60 8.46
CA ARG A 183 5.62 -2.89 7.84
C ARG A 183 6.15 -3.68 6.66
N GLY A 184 6.53 -2.99 5.58
CA GLY A 184 7.12 -3.58 4.38
C GLY A 184 6.14 -4.34 3.49
N THR A 185 4.83 -4.19 3.70
CA THR A 185 3.80 -4.95 2.99
C THR A 185 3.19 -4.21 1.80
N ALA A 186 3.21 -2.88 1.83
CA ALA A 186 2.47 -2.05 0.88
C ALA A 186 2.87 -2.26 -0.58
N ALA A 187 4.16 -2.43 -0.88
CA ALA A 187 4.64 -2.64 -2.24
C ALA A 187 4.18 -3.99 -2.80
N ALA A 188 4.28 -5.07 -2.02
CA ALA A 188 3.80 -6.40 -2.41
C ALA A 188 2.28 -6.41 -2.60
N ALA A 189 1.54 -5.78 -1.67
CA ALA A 189 0.09 -5.68 -1.76
C ALA A 189 -0.38 -4.85 -2.98
N LEU A 190 0.31 -3.76 -3.31
CA LEU A 190 0.05 -3.01 -4.55
C LEU A 190 0.25 -3.90 -5.77
N ALA A 191 1.37 -4.62 -5.84
CA ALA A 191 1.67 -5.52 -6.94
C ALA A 191 0.58 -6.59 -7.14
N GLY A 192 0.11 -7.17 -6.04
CA GLY A 192 -0.98 -8.13 -6.08
C GLY A 192 -2.31 -7.53 -6.52
N PHE A 193 -2.65 -6.33 -6.00
CA PHE A 193 -3.87 -5.63 -6.38
C PHE A 193 -3.88 -5.31 -7.89
N THR A 194 -2.80 -4.76 -8.42
CA THR A 194 -2.68 -4.42 -9.84
C THR A 194 -2.58 -5.66 -10.73
N ALA A 195 -1.98 -6.76 -10.24
CA ALA A 195 -2.05 -8.05 -10.92
C ALA A 195 -3.49 -8.55 -11.07
N ALA A 196 -4.31 -8.36 -10.05
CA ALA A 196 -5.72 -8.78 -10.04
C ALA A 196 -6.63 -7.84 -10.85
N MET A 197 -6.27 -6.56 -10.93
CA MET A 197 -7.04 -5.49 -11.57
C MET A 197 -6.10 -4.55 -12.36
N PRO A 198 -5.59 -4.97 -13.52
CA PRO A 198 -4.60 -4.19 -14.29
C PRO A 198 -5.10 -2.79 -14.71
N GLU A 199 -6.40 -2.63 -14.91
CA GLU A 199 -7.02 -1.34 -15.22
C GLU A 199 -6.87 -0.31 -14.09
N SER A 200 -6.63 -0.75 -12.87
CA SER A 200 -6.50 0.11 -11.69
C SER A 200 -5.10 0.74 -11.50
N VAL A 201 -4.14 0.40 -12.34
CA VAL A 201 -2.74 0.90 -12.22
C VAL A 201 -2.67 2.42 -12.13
N ARG A 202 -3.58 3.13 -12.80
CA ARG A 202 -3.63 4.61 -12.82
C ARG A 202 -4.18 5.24 -11.55
N ASP A 203 -5.11 4.54 -10.88
CA ASP A 203 -5.90 5.08 -9.78
C ASP A 203 -5.46 4.53 -8.40
N THR A 204 -4.41 3.69 -8.40
CA THR A 204 -3.93 3.02 -7.19
C THR A 204 -2.49 3.35 -6.91
N ALA A 205 -2.22 3.67 -5.65
CA ALA A 205 -0.87 3.91 -5.15
C ALA A 205 -0.62 3.14 -3.84
N ALA A 206 0.62 2.81 -3.57
CA ALA A 206 1.03 2.39 -2.24
C ALA A 206 1.97 3.41 -1.61
N VAL A 207 1.96 3.51 -0.27
CA VAL A 207 2.83 4.42 0.49
C VAL A 207 3.61 3.62 1.52
N THR A 208 4.91 3.60 1.38
CA THR A 208 5.85 2.87 2.26
C THR A 208 6.97 3.76 2.76
N GLY A 209 7.63 3.36 3.85
CA GLY A 209 8.89 3.98 4.28
C GLY A 209 10.09 3.40 3.52
N ALA A 210 11.13 4.20 3.31
CA ALA A 210 12.34 3.74 2.62
C ALA A 210 13.03 2.56 3.33
N ALA A 211 12.95 2.50 4.67
CA ALA A 211 13.51 1.41 5.47
C ALA A 211 12.73 0.08 5.36
N GLU A 212 11.54 0.12 4.80
CA GLU A 212 10.61 -1.01 4.67
C GLU A 212 10.66 -1.65 3.28
N LEU A 213 11.49 -1.13 2.37
CA LEU A 213 11.61 -1.65 1.00
C LEU A 213 12.29 -3.00 0.96
N THR A 214 11.72 -3.93 0.20
CA THR A 214 12.34 -5.21 -0.14
C THR A 214 12.53 -5.34 -1.65
N GLU A 215 13.62 -5.99 -2.05
CA GLU A 215 13.91 -6.22 -3.46
C GLU A 215 12.84 -7.11 -4.11
N GLY A 216 12.34 -8.12 -3.37
CA GLY A 216 11.30 -9.02 -3.86
C GLY A 216 10.01 -8.31 -4.22
N ALA A 217 9.51 -7.43 -3.33
CA ALA A 217 8.31 -6.65 -3.59
C ALA A 217 8.48 -5.67 -4.75
N LEU A 218 9.65 -5.03 -4.89
CA LEU A 218 9.91 -4.10 -5.99
C LEU A 218 10.00 -4.82 -7.35
N ARG A 219 10.62 -6.01 -7.40
CA ARG A 219 10.65 -6.83 -8.61
C ARG A 219 9.25 -7.26 -9.04
N LEU A 220 8.44 -7.76 -8.10
CA LEU A 220 7.05 -8.10 -8.39
C LEU A 220 6.25 -6.90 -8.89
N LEU A 221 6.43 -5.74 -8.25
CA LEU A 221 5.78 -4.50 -8.68
C LEU A 221 6.19 -4.08 -10.10
N SER A 222 7.46 -4.26 -10.47
CA SER A 222 7.94 -3.95 -11.82
C SER A 222 7.24 -4.77 -12.90
N GLU A 223 6.77 -5.97 -12.58
CA GLU A 223 6.04 -6.85 -13.49
C GLU A 223 4.53 -6.51 -13.56
N THR A 224 3.96 -6.03 -12.45
CA THR A 224 2.50 -5.87 -12.34
C THR A 224 2.02 -4.44 -12.52
N GLY A 225 2.87 -3.46 -12.28
CA GLY A 225 2.55 -2.04 -12.40
C GLY A 225 2.00 -1.41 -11.13
N GLY A 226 1.75 -0.10 -11.18
CA GLY A 226 1.24 0.70 -10.08
C GLY A 226 2.23 1.77 -9.60
N THR A 227 1.75 2.71 -8.79
CA THR A 227 2.56 3.82 -8.28
C THR A 227 2.96 3.56 -6.83
N LEU A 228 4.25 3.37 -6.58
CA LEU A 228 4.81 3.25 -5.23
C LEU A 228 5.40 4.59 -4.78
N VAL A 229 4.86 5.15 -3.70
CA VAL A 229 5.43 6.32 -3.02
C VAL A 229 6.29 5.84 -1.87
N ILE A 230 7.55 6.19 -1.92
CA ILE A 230 8.57 5.83 -0.94
C ILE A 230 8.91 7.07 -0.13
N VAL A 231 8.54 7.09 1.15
CA VAL A 231 8.90 8.21 2.03
C VAL A 231 10.25 7.93 2.66
N ASP A 232 11.26 8.69 2.24
CA ASP A 232 12.61 8.61 2.80
C ASP A 232 12.73 9.62 3.95
N GLU A 233 12.52 9.09 5.16
CA GLU A 233 12.58 9.87 6.41
C GLU A 233 14.01 10.12 6.90
N LYS A 234 15.03 9.69 6.15
CA LYS A 234 16.46 9.72 6.53
C LYS A 234 16.74 9.04 7.88
N LYS A 235 15.97 8.01 8.21
CA LYS A 235 16.15 7.22 9.44
C LYS A 235 17.22 6.13 9.33
N GLY A 236 17.67 5.81 8.13
CA GLY A 236 18.66 4.77 7.86
C GLY A 236 19.49 5.10 6.62
N GLY A 237 20.71 4.55 6.55
CA GLY A 237 21.67 4.83 5.49
C GLY A 237 21.44 4.08 4.17
N GLY A 238 20.20 3.74 3.82
CA GLY A 238 19.87 3.05 2.58
C GLY A 238 19.85 3.97 1.37
N ASP A 239 20.01 3.36 0.18
CA ASP A 239 19.81 4.02 -1.11
C ASP A 239 18.53 3.49 -1.77
N PRO A 240 17.36 4.08 -1.47
CA PRO A 240 16.09 3.65 -2.04
C PRO A 240 16.05 3.86 -3.56
N ALA A 241 16.73 4.88 -4.09
CA ALA A 241 16.77 5.12 -5.52
C ALA A 241 17.59 4.06 -6.27
N GLY A 242 18.77 3.70 -5.75
CA GLY A 242 19.57 2.62 -6.29
C GLY A 242 18.87 1.26 -6.20
N LEU A 243 18.12 1.01 -5.12
CA LEU A 243 17.33 -0.21 -5.00
C LEU A 243 16.22 -0.27 -6.06
N CYS A 244 15.49 0.83 -6.26
CA CYS A 244 14.48 0.92 -7.33
C CYS A 244 15.08 0.63 -8.70
N ARG A 245 16.21 1.26 -9.05
CA ARG A 245 16.87 1.07 -10.35
C ARG A 245 17.31 -0.38 -10.57
N ARG A 246 17.85 -1.04 -9.53
CA ARG A 246 18.21 -2.47 -9.61
C ARG A 246 17.00 -3.39 -9.88
N CYS A 247 15.80 -2.93 -9.48
CA CYS A 247 14.55 -3.65 -9.74
C CYS A 247 13.82 -3.19 -11.00
N GLY A 248 14.47 -2.39 -11.86
CA GLY A 248 13.88 -1.93 -13.13
C GLY A 248 12.90 -0.75 -12.99
N LEU A 249 12.93 -0.05 -11.85
CA LEU A 249 12.11 1.13 -11.61
C LEU A 249 12.97 2.39 -11.63
N GLU A 250 12.65 3.35 -12.52
CA GLU A 250 13.32 4.66 -12.49
C GLU A 250 12.54 5.60 -11.57
N PRO A 251 13.09 5.99 -10.41
CA PRO A 251 12.36 6.80 -9.44
C PRO A 251 12.36 8.29 -9.79
N VAL A 252 11.22 8.94 -9.53
CA VAL A 252 11.14 10.40 -9.45
C VAL A 252 11.42 10.81 -8.01
N GLU A 253 12.40 11.70 -7.81
CA GLU A 253 12.80 12.16 -6.47
C GLU A 253 12.29 13.58 -6.20
N LEU A 254 11.61 13.78 -5.07
CA LEU A 254 10.96 15.02 -4.68
C LEU A 254 11.23 15.32 -3.20
N GLU A 255 11.27 16.59 -2.85
CA GLU A 255 11.29 17.01 -1.45
C GLU A 255 9.89 16.95 -0.82
N ALA A 256 9.80 16.58 0.45
CA ALA A 256 8.51 16.41 1.15
C ALA A 256 7.69 17.72 1.26
N ASN A 257 8.34 18.89 1.16
CA ASN A 257 7.67 20.19 1.13
C ASN A 257 7.17 20.59 -0.26
N ASP A 258 7.62 19.94 -1.32
CA ASP A 258 7.10 20.14 -2.67
C ASP A 258 5.77 19.39 -2.90
N VAL A 259 4.74 19.82 -2.18
CA VAL A 259 3.42 19.21 -2.25
C VAL A 259 2.82 19.25 -3.66
N ASN A 260 3.14 20.30 -4.44
CA ASN A 260 2.65 20.43 -5.80
C ASN A 260 3.37 19.47 -6.77
N GLY A 261 4.67 19.27 -6.60
CA GLY A 261 5.44 18.25 -7.33
C GLY A 261 4.97 16.83 -7.01
N ILE A 262 4.71 16.54 -5.73
CA ILE A 262 4.13 15.26 -5.31
C ILE A 262 2.76 15.04 -5.98
N GLU A 263 1.86 16.03 -5.96
CA GLU A 263 0.56 15.93 -6.62
C GLU A 263 0.72 15.71 -8.13
N ALA A 264 1.63 16.42 -8.78
CA ALA A 264 1.89 16.27 -10.21
C ALA A 264 2.44 14.88 -10.55
N ALA A 265 3.38 14.37 -9.74
CA ALA A 265 3.92 13.02 -9.89
C ALA A 265 2.85 11.93 -9.72
N LEU A 266 1.95 12.07 -8.74
CA LEU A 266 0.86 11.13 -8.53
C LEU A 266 -0.22 11.19 -9.62
N ARG A 267 -0.44 12.37 -10.22
CA ARG A 267 -1.40 12.58 -11.31
C ARG A 267 -0.88 12.10 -12.66
N ALA A 268 0.43 11.98 -12.83
CA ALA A 268 1.01 11.61 -14.11
C ALA A 268 0.57 10.21 -14.55
N GLU A 269 0.08 10.09 -15.77
CA GLU A 269 -0.38 8.81 -16.31
C GLU A 269 0.78 7.82 -16.47
N SER A 270 0.54 6.57 -16.09
CA SER A 270 1.44 5.45 -16.33
C SER A 270 0.64 4.19 -16.59
N THR A 271 1.15 3.35 -17.47
CA THR A 271 0.61 2.01 -17.73
C THR A 271 1.45 0.91 -17.07
N GLY A 272 2.57 1.28 -16.44
CA GLY A 272 3.51 0.36 -15.78
C GLY A 272 3.79 0.74 -14.33
N ALA A 273 4.83 0.14 -13.79
CA ALA A 273 5.29 0.43 -12.45
C ALA A 273 6.05 1.76 -12.38
N ARG A 274 5.82 2.51 -11.30
CA ARG A 274 6.47 3.79 -11.02
C ARG A 274 6.89 3.87 -9.56
N ALA A 275 8.05 4.48 -9.31
CA ALA A 275 8.50 4.84 -7.98
C ALA A 275 8.59 6.37 -7.84
N VAL A 276 8.04 6.90 -6.74
CA VAL A 276 8.15 8.32 -6.36
C VAL A 276 8.78 8.36 -4.98
N ILE A 277 10.00 8.86 -4.88
CA ILE A 277 10.72 8.99 -3.61
C ILE A 277 10.50 10.40 -3.08
N VAL A 278 9.90 10.48 -1.90
CA VAL A 278 9.65 11.75 -1.19
C VAL A 278 10.62 11.86 -0.04
N ARG A 279 11.61 12.78 -0.17
CA ARG A 279 12.67 12.97 0.81
C ARG A 279 12.29 14.00 1.85
N GLY A 280 12.45 13.66 3.12
CA GLY A 280 12.20 14.60 4.21
C GLY A 280 12.61 14.03 5.55
N GLU A 281 13.18 14.86 6.41
CA GLU A 281 13.63 14.40 7.72
C GLU A 281 12.45 14.13 8.67
N CYS A 282 12.56 13.04 9.44
CA CYS A 282 11.58 12.75 10.48
C CYS A 282 11.62 13.86 11.56
N ALA A 283 10.52 14.58 11.70
CA ALA A 283 10.41 15.71 12.66
C ALA A 283 10.63 15.31 14.14
N LEU A 284 10.52 14.02 14.49
CA LEU A 284 10.82 13.53 15.83
C LEU A 284 12.33 13.32 16.06
N LEU A 285 13.07 12.99 15.02
CA LEU A 285 14.53 12.79 15.09
C LEU A 285 15.28 14.10 15.01
N HIS A 286 14.76 15.07 14.27
CA HIS A 286 15.37 16.36 14.00
C HIS A 286 14.55 17.49 14.63
N ARG A 287 14.47 17.52 15.97
CA ARG A 287 13.70 18.54 16.73
C ARG A 287 14.28 19.95 16.70
N GLY A 288 15.37 20.17 16.01
CA GLY A 288 15.92 21.50 15.77
C GLY A 288 15.35 22.08 14.47
N GLY A 289 14.14 22.60 14.50
CA GLY A 289 13.56 23.29 13.34
C GLY A 289 14.54 24.36 12.80
N ALA A 290 14.48 24.62 11.50
CA ALA A 290 15.39 25.53 10.77
C ALA A 290 15.28 27.02 11.22
N GLY A 291 14.80 27.31 12.42
CA GLY A 291 14.56 28.68 12.91
C GLY A 291 13.46 29.44 12.16
N ARG A 292 12.99 28.87 11.04
CA ARG A 292 11.94 29.45 10.21
C ARG A 292 10.56 29.12 10.76
N THR A 293 9.67 30.09 10.76
CA THR A 293 8.26 29.89 11.06
C THR A 293 7.42 30.58 9.99
N TYR A 294 6.16 30.20 9.91
CA TYR A 294 5.24 30.77 8.93
C TYR A 294 4.14 31.54 9.62
N GLU A 295 3.57 32.52 8.94
CA GLU A 295 2.41 33.28 9.38
C GLU A 295 1.39 33.44 8.26
N THR A 296 0.17 33.76 8.63
CA THR A 296 -0.90 34.04 7.67
C THR A 296 -1.20 35.53 7.60
N ASP A 297 -1.18 36.10 6.41
CA ASP A 297 -1.69 37.43 6.13
C ASP A 297 -3.23 37.36 6.01
N PRO A 298 -4.00 37.91 6.98
CA PRO A 298 -5.46 37.82 6.98
C PRO A 298 -6.09 38.59 5.82
N ASN A 299 -5.44 39.60 5.28
CA ASN A 299 -5.96 40.43 4.18
C ASN A 299 -5.87 39.69 2.84
N ARG A 300 -4.90 38.81 2.69
CA ARG A 300 -4.74 37.97 1.49
C ARG A 300 -5.48 36.65 1.58
N CYS A 301 -5.83 36.21 2.80
CA CYS A 301 -6.43 34.90 3.02
C CYS A 301 -7.87 34.84 2.52
N ARG A 302 -8.14 33.97 1.55
CA ARG A 302 -9.48 33.68 0.99
C ARG A 302 -10.27 32.63 1.80
N ARG A 303 -9.75 32.13 2.91
CA ARG A 303 -10.37 31.12 3.78
C ARG A 303 -10.78 29.82 3.03
N CYS A 304 -10.03 29.45 2.01
CA CYS A 304 -10.34 28.28 1.14
C CYS A 304 -10.09 26.92 1.83
N GLY A 305 -9.44 26.89 3.00
CA GLY A 305 -9.21 25.70 3.80
C GLY A 305 -8.10 24.77 3.28
N ALA A 306 -7.39 25.10 2.19
CA ALA A 306 -6.35 24.22 1.62
C ALA A 306 -5.26 23.85 2.63
N CYS A 307 -4.75 24.84 3.38
CA CYS A 307 -3.75 24.63 4.45
C CYS A 307 -4.30 23.79 5.62
N GLY A 308 -5.59 23.94 5.96
CA GLY A 308 -6.24 23.13 7.00
C GLY A 308 -6.33 21.65 6.63
N ARG A 309 -6.53 21.34 5.33
CA ARG A 309 -6.56 19.96 4.85
C ARG A 309 -5.21 19.23 4.91
N LEU A 310 -4.11 19.97 5.11
CA LEU A 310 -2.83 19.35 5.46
C LEU A 310 -2.85 18.70 6.85
N GLY A 311 -3.81 19.02 7.72
CA GLY A 311 -3.90 18.45 9.07
C GLY A 311 -2.71 18.79 9.96
N CYS A 312 -2.03 19.91 9.73
CA CYS A 312 -0.88 20.31 10.53
C CYS A 312 -1.32 20.78 11.92
N PRO A 313 -0.79 20.19 13.03
CA PRO A 313 -1.19 20.59 14.39
C PRO A 313 -0.77 22.04 14.76
N ALA A 314 0.11 22.66 13.96
CA ALA A 314 0.45 24.06 14.12
C ALA A 314 -0.58 25.01 13.48
N ILE A 315 -1.57 24.50 12.73
CA ILE A 315 -2.56 25.33 12.02
C ILE A 315 -3.94 25.15 12.64
N SER A 316 -4.57 26.25 13.03
CA SER A 316 -5.90 26.22 13.61
C SER A 316 -6.85 27.24 12.96
N GLY A 317 -8.15 26.97 13.06
CA GLY A 317 -9.21 27.88 12.66
C GLY A 317 -9.49 27.96 11.16
N ARG A 318 -10.66 28.53 10.81
CA ARG A 318 -11.06 28.78 9.41
C ARG A 318 -10.27 29.92 8.75
N SER A 319 -9.88 30.91 9.52
CA SER A 319 -8.86 31.89 9.18
C SER A 319 -7.58 31.36 9.79
N PRO A 320 -6.70 30.69 9.01
CA PRO A 320 -5.66 29.87 9.60
C PRO A 320 -4.70 30.72 10.44
N VAL A 321 -4.59 30.36 11.71
CA VAL A 321 -3.56 30.87 12.61
C VAL A 321 -2.49 29.83 12.73
N ILE A 322 -1.22 30.22 12.51
CA ILE A 322 -0.08 29.34 12.63
C ILE A 322 0.61 29.58 13.97
N ASP A 323 0.59 28.57 14.83
CA ASP A 323 1.31 28.58 16.10
C ASP A 323 2.80 28.42 15.85
N ALA A 324 3.56 29.48 16.06
CA ALA A 324 4.99 29.51 15.85
C ALA A 324 5.76 28.52 16.74
N ALA A 325 5.24 28.23 17.96
CA ALA A 325 5.88 27.28 18.88
C ALA A 325 5.75 25.81 18.40
N LYS A 326 4.72 25.51 17.61
CA LYS A 326 4.50 24.19 17.02
C LYS A 326 4.99 24.08 15.57
N CYS A 327 5.27 25.21 14.92
CA CYS A 327 5.67 25.26 13.51
C CYS A 327 7.07 24.67 13.31
N ALA A 328 7.18 23.63 12.46
CA ALA A 328 8.47 23.02 12.10
C ALA A 328 9.17 23.74 10.93
N GLY A 329 8.64 24.85 10.41
CA GLY A 329 9.25 25.61 9.31
C GLY A 329 9.30 24.89 7.95
N CYS A 330 8.52 23.84 7.74
CA CYS A 330 8.60 23.00 6.54
C CYS A 330 8.05 23.64 5.25
N GLY A 331 7.23 24.69 5.33
CA GLY A 331 6.69 25.41 4.17
C GLY A 331 5.53 24.75 3.42
N MET A 332 5.11 23.52 3.73
CA MET A 332 4.01 22.83 3.02
C MET A 332 2.73 23.67 2.98
N CYS A 333 2.40 24.39 4.06
CA CYS A 333 1.21 25.24 4.12
C CYS A 333 1.28 26.44 3.17
N ALA A 334 2.48 26.99 2.95
CA ALA A 334 2.71 28.02 1.94
C ALA A 334 2.60 27.45 0.52
N ALA A 335 3.14 26.27 0.27
CA ALA A 335 3.07 25.58 -1.03
C ALA A 335 1.64 25.33 -1.51
N VAL A 336 0.70 24.96 -0.61
CA VAL A 336 -0.71 24.73 -0.97
C VAL A 336 -1.55 26.00 -0.98
N CYS A 337 -1.01 27.15 -0.56
CA CYS A 337 -1.74 28.42 -0.46
C CYS A 337 -1.81 29.14 -1.82
N LYS A 338 -2.88 28.91 -2.58
CA LYS A 338 -3.07 29.51 -3.91
C LYS A 338 -3.14 31.03 -3.94
N CYS A 339 -3.44 31.70 -2.83
CA CYS A 339 -3.49 33.17 -2.70
C CYS A 339 -2.23 33.76 -2.07
N SER A 340 -1.19 32.96 -1.83
CA SER A 340 0.07 33.38 -1.20
C SER A 340 -0.13 34.15 0.10
N ALA A 341 -1.15 33.79 0.87
CA ALA A 341 -1.44 34.39 2.16
C ALA A 341 -0.54 33.85 3.28
N ILE A 342 0.08 32.68 3.08
CA ILE A 342 1.01 32.09 4.05
C ILE A 342 2.42 32.36 3.57
N ARG A 343 3.20 33.01 4.43
CA ARG A 343 4.58 33.43 4.16
C ARG A 343 5.50 33.11 5.33
N GLU A 344 6.78 33.05 5.07
CA GLU A 344 7.78 32.94 6.13
C GLU A 344 7.72 34.21 7.02
N ARG A 345 7.80 34.01 8.32
CA ARG A 345 7.83 35.10 9.29
C ARG A 345 9.21 35.75 9.27
N ALA A 346 9.24 37.05 9.12
CA ALA A 346 10.47 37.85 9.14
C ALA A 346 11.17 37.76 10.50
#